data_672b3052b52185d278e965db2f2d5ff6
#
_entry.id   672b3052b52185d278e965db2f2d5ff6
#
_cell.length_a   1.000
_cell.length_b   1.000
_cell.length_c   1.000
_cell.angle_alpha   90.00
_cell.angle_beta   90.00
_cell.angle_gamma   90.00
#
_symmetry.space_group_name_H-M   'P 1'
#
loop_
_entity.id
_entity.type
_entity.pdbx_description
1 polymer ?
#
loop_
_entity_poly.entity_id
_entity_poly.type
_entity_poly.pdbx_seq_one_letter_code
_entity_poly.pdbx_strand_id
1 'polypeptide(L)'
;MRSSRFVISKGRPIDIGAVTWRLAQTFWVGGLWLLHFVVLPALERIGLAPMLVEEVGNTLSPLLVLLAGSGLVLQMLVLLQSAGLAALWRDTRGQLLVSGFLLALVYGAFEHWLPDALRLQLFCFLLLGFCGALLVLQPVPDFDAARAREARH
;
A
#
# COMPACT_ATOMS: atom_id res chain seq x y z
N MET A 1 -20.05 -42.05 30.11
CA MET A 1 -20.14 -40.58 30.24
C MET A 1 -18.88 -39.95 29.66
N ARG A 2 -18.96 -39.47 28.41
CA ARG A 2 -17.84 -38.76 27.75
C ARG A 2 -17.96 -37.28 28.06
N SER A 3 -17.08 -36.79 28.91
CA SER A 3 -16.97 -35.38 29.25
C SER A 3 -16.41 -34.61 28.03
N SER A 4 -17.29 -33.90 27.32
CA SER A 4 -16.91 -32.95 26.26
C SER A 4 -16.19 -31.79 26.91
N ARG A 5 -14.85 -31.79 26.89
CA ARG A 5 -14.07 -30.61 27.23
C ARG A 5 -14.31 -29.57 26.12
N PHE A 6 -15.12 -28.59 26.44
CA PHE A 6 -15.22 -27.35 25.67
C PHE A 6 -13.83 -26.69 25.68
N VAL A 7 -13.08 -26.85 24.58
CA VAL A 7 -11.86 -26.12 24.36
C VAL A 7 -12.30 -24.69 24.01
N ILE A 8 -12.31 -23.81 25.01
CA ILE A 8 -12.42 -22.37 24.79
C ILE A 8 -11.18 -22.01 23.96
N SER A 9 -11.39 -21.77 22.64
CA SER A 9 -10.39 -21.23 21.77
C SER A 9 -9.93 -19.89 22.36
N LYS A 10 -8.75 -19.89 22.99
CA LYS A 10 -8.06 -18.68 23.42
C LYS A 10 -7.94 -17.80 22.15
N GLY A 11 -8.71 -16.70 22.09
CA GLY A 11 -8.66 -15.75 21.00
C GLY A 11 -7.19 -15.41 20.71
N ARG A 12 -6.75 -15.62 19.46
CA ARG A 12 -5.40 -15.24 19.06
C ARG A 12 -5.22 -13.76 19.42
N PRO A 13 -4.14 -13.39 20.10
CA PRO A 13 -3.84 -11.99 20.35
C PRO A 13 -3.81 -11.27 18.98
N ILE A 14 -4.46 -10.11 18.93
CA ILE A 14 -4.50 -9.29 17.72
C ILE A 14 -3.05 -8.91 17.39
N ASP A 15 -2.54 -9.41 16.28
CA ASP A 15 -1.21 -9.05 15.82
C ASP A 15 -1.25 -7.62 15.24
N ILE A 16 -0.76 -6.67 16.03
CA ILE A 16 -0.74 -5.24 15.67
C ILE A 16 0.00 -5.03 14.35
N GLY A 17 1.08 -5.79 14.09
CA GLY A 17 1.82 -5.71 12.84
C GLY A 17 0.96 -6.08 11.63
N ALA A 18 0.19 -7.18 11.73
CA ALA A 18 -0.70 -7.61 10.66
C ALA A 18 -1.86 -6.62 10.42
N VAL A 19 -2.40 -6.04 11.50
CA VAL A 19 -3.46 -5.02 11.41
C VAL A 19 -2.93 -3.75 10.74
N THR A 20 -1.79 -3.25 11.20
CA THR A 20 -1.13 -2.06 10.63
C THR A 20 -0.81 -2.26 9.16
N TRP A 21 -0.28 -3.43 8.79
CA TRP A 21 0.00 -3.80 7.40
C TRP A 21 -1.25 -3.71 6.52
N ARG A 22 -2.34 -4.36 6.95
CA ARG A 22 -3.61 -4.39 6.19
C ARG A 22 -4.25 -3.02 6.08
N LEU A 23 -4.27 -2.25 7.17
CA LEU A 23 -4.83 -0.91 7.17
C LEU A 23 -4.04 0.02 6.23
N ALA A 24 -2.72 0.08 6.38
CA ALA A 24 -1.89 0.88 5.48
C ALA A 24 -2.16 0.51 4.03
N GLN A 25 -2.15 -0.77 3.70
CA GLN A 25 -2.39 -1.28 2.35
C GLN A 25 -3.77 -0.91 1.81
N THR A 26 -4.82 -1.06 2.63
CA THR A 26 -6.19 -0.71 2.22
C THR A 26 -6.33 0.77 1.92
N PHE A 27 -5.74 1.62 2.77
CA PHE A 27 -5.87 3.07 2.60
C PHE A 27 -5.15 3.58 1.35
N TRP A 28 -3.87 3.23 1.17
CA TRP A 28 -3.14 3.80 0.04
C TRP A 28 -3.50 3.15 -1.31
N VAL A 29 -3.65 1.82 -1.36
CA VAL A 29 -4.07 1.14 -2.60
C VAL A 29 -5.50 1.52 -2.94
N GLY A 30 -6.42 1.44 -1.95
CA GLY A 30 -7.82 1.83 -2.15
C GLY A 30 -7.98 3.29 -2.55
N GLY A 31 -7.20 4.21 -1.98
CA GLY A 31 -7.21 5.63 -2.32
C GLY A 31 -6.82 5.89 -3.78
N LEU A 32 -5.74 5.27 -4.27
CA LEU A 32 -5.30 5.40 -5.66
C LEU A 32 -6.38 4.92 -6.65
N TRP A 33 -6.93 3.74 -6.39
CA TRP A 33 -7.98 3.17 -7.24
C TRP A 33 -9.29 3.96 -7.16
N LEU A 34 -9.67 4.41 -5.95
CA LEU A 34 -10.88 5.20 -5.73
C LEU A 34 -10.84 6.51 -6.53
N LEU A 35 -9.73 7.24 -6.48
CA LEU A 35 -9.58 8.48 -7.23
C LEU A 35 -9.81 8.25 -8.72
N HIS A 36 -9.05 7.33 -9.31
CA HIS A 36 -9.00 7.20 -10.75
C HIS A 36 -10.23 6.53 -11.36
N PHE A 37 -10.82 5.54 -10.68
CA PHE A 37 -11.93 4.75 -11.21
C PHE A 37 -13.31 5.17 -10.70
N VAL A 38 -13.37 5.93 -9.62
CA VAL A 38 -14.65 6.34 -9.04
C VAL A 38 -14.79 7.87 -9.02
N VAL A 39 -13.83 8.58 -8.43
CA VAL A 39 -13.98 10.02 -8.21
C VAL A 39 -13.95 10.79 -9.52
N LEU A 40 -12.90 10.62 -10.33
CA LEU A 40 -12.79 11.36 -11.59
C LEU A 40 -13.95 11.04 -12.56
N PRO A 41 -14.33 9.78 -12.83
CA PRO A 41 -15.48 9.49 -13.67
C PRO A 41 -16.83 9.95 -13.09
N ALA A 42 -16.96 9.99 -11.76
CA ALA A 42 -18.17 10.52 -11.13
C ALA A 42 -18.30 12.03 -11.34
N LEU A 43 -17.21 12.78 -11.26
CA LEU A 43 -17.20 14.23 -11.51
C LEU A 43 -17.57 14.55 -12.96
N GLU A 44 -17.08 13.78 -13.93
CA GLU A 44 -17.46 13.89 -15.33
C GLU A 44 -18.97 13.64 -15.53
N ARG A 45 -19.52 12.60 -14.88
CA ARG A 45 -20.95 12.25 -15.00
C ARG A 45 -21.89 13.30 -14.39
N ILE A 46 -21.46 14.01 -13.35
CA ILE A 46 -22.23 15.11 -12.74
C ILE A 46 -22.25 16.35 -13.66
N GLY A 47 -21.44 16.35 -14.73
CA GLY A 47 -21.38 17.44 -15.70
C GLY A 47 -20.43 18.56 -15.30
N LEU A 48 -19.42 18.26 -14.46
CA LEU A 48 -18.34 19.20 -14.20
C LEU A 48 -17.58 19.51 -15.49
N ALA A 49 -17.18 20.77 -15.65
CA ALA A 49 -16.35 21.15 -16.80
C ALA A 49 -15.04 20.34 -16.82
N PRO A 50 -14.60 19.83 -17.98
CA PRO A 50 -13.39 18.98 -18.07
C PRO A 50 -12.17 19.60 -17.41
N MET A 51 -12.00 20.91 -17.49
CA MET A 51 -10.89 21.63 -16.83
C MET A 51 -10.92 21.48 -15.30
N LEU A 52 -12.13 21.48 -14.70
CA LEU A 52 -12.25 21.30 -13.23
C LEU A 52 -11.99 19.87 -12.82
N VAL A 53 -12.37 18.88 -13.63
CA VAL A 53 -12.07 17.47 -13.38
C VAL A 53 -10.56 17.24 -13.42
N GLU A 54 -9.88 17.83 -14.40
CA GLU A 54 -8.43 17.78 -14.53
C GLU A 54 -7.73 18.46 -13.34
N GLU A 55 -8.21 19.63 -12.92
CA GLU A 55 -7.69 20.34 -11.75
C GLU A 55 -7.81 19.51 -10.46
N VAL A 56 -8.96 18.87 -10.26
CA VAL A 56 -9.15 17.94 -9.12
C VAL A 56 -8.17 16.76 -9.21
N GLY A 57 -8.00 16.18 -10.40
CA GLY A 57 -7.05 15.10 -10.63
C GLY A 57 -5.61 15.51 -10.31
N ASN A 58 -5.19 16.67 -10.83
CA ASN A 58 -3.84 17.21 -10.63
C ASN A 58 -3.57 17.59 -9.17
N THR A 59 -4.60 18.00 -8.43
CA THR A 59 -4.46 18.33 -7.00
C THR A 59 -4.46 17.10 -6.11
N LEU A 60 -5.32 16.12 -6.39
CA LEU A 60 -5.46 14.94 -5.51
C LEU A 60 -4.41 13.86 -5.78
N SER A 61 -3.93 13.71 -7.02
CA SER A 61 -2.97 12.66 -7.37
C SER A 61 -1.67 12.76 -6.55
N PRO A 62 -1.00 13.93 -6.43
CA PRO A 62 0.22 14.03 -5.62
C PRO A 62 -0.03 13.76 -4.13
N LEU A 63 -1.19 14.17 -3.59
CA LEU A 63 -1.55 13.89 -2.20
C LEU A 63 -1.72 12.39 -1.96
N LEU A 64 -2.33 11.67 -2.90
CA LEU A 64 -2.49 10.23 -2.81
C LEU A 64 -1.18 9.48 -3.02
N VAL A 65 -0.28 9.97 -3.88
CA VAL A 65 1.07 9.40 -4.02
C VAL A 65 1.88 9.62 -2.74
N LEU A 66 1.75 10.77 -2.08
CA LEU A 66 2.36 11.01 -0.78
C LEU A 66 1.81 10.06 0.29
N LEU A 67 0.49 9.87 0.32
CA LEU A 67 -0.16 8.88 1.19
C LEU A 67 0.34 7.47 0.90
N ALA A 68 0.45 7.09 -0.38
CA ALA A 68 0.99 5.80 -0.78
C ALA A 68 2.45 5.63 -0.35
N GLY A 69 3.29 6.63 -0.56
CA GLY A 69 4.69 6.64 -0.10
C GLY A 69 4.81 6.43 1.41
N SER A 70 3.99 7.13 2.19
CA SER A 70 3.97 6.96 3.65
C SER A 70 3.50 5.57 4.07
N GLY A 71 2.47 5.02 3.41
CA GLY A 71 2.00 3.66 3.63
C GLY A 71 3.06 2.61 3.29
N LEU A 72 3.77 2.79 2.18
CA LEU A 72 4.87 1.92 1.76
C LEU A 72 6.04 1.95 2.77
N VAL A 73 6.42 3.13 3.26
CA VAL A 73 7.44 3.26 4.32
C VAL A 73 7.00 2.53 5.58
N LEU A 74 5.75 2.71 6.01
CA LEU A 74 5.22 2.03 7.17
C LEU A 74 5.26 0.50 7.01
N GLN A 75 4.87 -0.01 5.84
CA GLN A 75 4.93 -1.44 5.53
C GLN A 75 6.38 -1.96 5.47
N MET A 76 7.32 -1.18 4.91
CA MET A 76 8.74 -1.52 4.94
C MET A 76 9.27 -1.61 6.37
N LEU A 77 8.92 -0.66 7.25
CA LEU A 77 9.32 -0.68 8.65
C LEU A 77 8.78 -1.93 9.37
N VAL A 78 7.52 -2.27 9.14
CA VAL A 78 6.90 -3.47 9.70
C VAL A 78 7.60 -4.75 9.19
N LEU A 79 7.93 -4.81 7.89
CA LEU A 79 8.66 -5.93 7.31
C LEU A 79 10.09 -6.04 7.85
N LEU A 80 10.78 -4.92 8.03
CA LEU A 80 12.14 -4.87 8.61
C LEU A 80 12.17 -5.38 10.04
N GLN A 81 11.16 -5.01 10.84
CA GLN A 81 11.05 -5.47 12.22
C GLN A 81 10.77 -6.97 12.32
N SER A 82 10.05 -7.55 11.36
CA SER A 82 9.66 -8.97 11.40
C SER A 82 10.65 -9.92 10.73
N ALA A 83 11.31 -9.52 9.64
CA ALA A 83 12.11 -10.40 8.80
C ALA A 83 13.52 -9.87 8.47
N GLY A 84 13.85 -8.65 8.92
CA GLY A 84 15.15 -8.02 8.73
C GLY A 84 15.39 -7.51 7.31
N LEU A 85 16.55 -6.83 7.11
CA LEU A 85 16.91 -6.19 5.82
C LEU A 85 16.99 -7.16 4.64
N ALA A 86 17.36 -8.41 4.88
CA ALA A 86 17.48 -9.41 3.82
C ALA A 86 16.13 -9.73 3.17
N ALA A 87 15.02 -9.58 3.88
CA ALA A 87 13.68 -9.83 3.36
C ALA A 87 13.26 -8.80 2.31
N LEU A 88 13.72 -7.55 2.39
CA LEU A 88 13.45 -6.51 1.39
C LEU A 88 13.97 -6.88 -0.01
N TRP A 89 15.07 -7.62 -0.09
CA TRP A 89 15.70 -7.97 -1.36
C TRP A 89 15.38 -9.38 -1.85
N ARG A 90 15.10 -10.30 -0.93
CA ARG A 90 14.88 -11.72 -1.25
C ARG A 90 13.41 -12.10 -1.38
N ASP A 91 12.53 -11.41 -0.69
CA ASP A 91 11.08 -11.63 -0.75
C ASP A 91 10.44 -10.78 -1.85
N THR A 92 9.54 -11.39 -2.63
CA THR A 92 8.76 -10.71 -3.66
C THR A 92 7.99 -9.50 -3.09
N ARG A 93 7.55 -9.60 -1.84
CA ARG A 93 6.88 -8.51 -1.12
C ARG A 93 7.79 -7.31 -0.91
N GLY A 94 9.02 -7.56 -0.46
CA GLY A 94 10.03 -6.52 -0.26
C GLY A 94 10.36 -5.83 -1.58
N GLN A 95 10.52 -6.58 -2.66
CA GLN A 95 10.78 -6.03 -4.00
C GLN A 95 9.62 -5.16 -4.50
N LEU A 96 8.36 -5.59 -4.29
CA LEU A 96 7.18 -4.79 -4.63
C LEU A 96 7.09 -3.49 -3.81
N LEU A 97 7.42 -3.54 -2.51
CA LEU A 97 7.46 -2.35 -1.66
C LEU A 97 8.55 -1.37 -2.12
N VAL A 98 9.75 -1.87 -2.41
CA VAL A 98 10.86 -1.04 -2.91
C VAL A 98 10.51 -0.44 -4.27
N SER A 99 9.97 -1.24 -5.20
CA SER A 99 9.56 -0.77 -6.52
C SER A 99 8.46 0.28 -6.43
N GLY A 100 7.43 0.06 -5.59
CA GLY A 100 6.38 1.02 -5.35
C GLY A 100 6.90 2.33 -4.75
N PHE A 101 7.82 2.24 -3.79
CA PHE A 101 8.45 3.41 -3.18
C PHE A 101 9.28 4.21 -4.20
N LEU A 102 10.06 3.53 -5.04
CA LEU A 102 10.80 4.17 -6.12
C LEU A 102 9.87 4.86 -7.12
N LEU A 103 8.75 4.22 -7.48
CA LEU A 103 7.74 4.84 -8.36
C LEU A 103 7.13 6.09 -7.73
N ALA A 104 6.85 6.09 -6.43
CA ALA A 104 6.36 7.26 -5.73
C ALA A 104 7.39 8.41 -5.73
N LEU A 105 8.67 8.10 -5.53
CA LEU A 105 9.76 9.09 -5.62
C LEU A 105 9.92 9.65 -7.04
N VAL A 106 9.87 8.78 -8.05
CA VAL A 106 9.97 9.18 -9.47
C VAL A 106 8.78 10.07 -9.85
N TYR A 107 7.57 9.74 -9.39
CA TYR A 107 6.39 10.59 -9.57
C TYR A 107 6.62 11.99 -8.98
N GLY A 108 7.04 12.07 -7.72
CA GLY A 108 7.32 13.36 -7.07
C GLY A 108 8.45 14.15 -7.74
N ALA A 109 9.47 13.47 -8.28
CA ALA A 109 10.53 14.10 -9.05
C ALA A 109 10.00 14.70 -10.36
N PHE A 110 9.14 13.98 -11.09
CA PHE A 110 8.51 14.51 -12.31
C PHE A 110 7.61 15.69 -12.01
N GLU A 111 6.84 15.64 -10.95
CA GLU A 111 5.99 16.75 -10.54
C GLU A 111 6.80 18.03 -10.24
N HIS A 112 7.96 17.87 -9.60
CA HIS A 112 8.79 19.01 -9.21
C HIS A 112 9.66 19.55 -10.35
N TRP A 113 10.21 18.68 -11.20
CA TRP A 113 11.20 19.06 -12.22
C TRP A 113 10.64 19.13 -13.64
N LEU A 114 9.59 18.39 -13.95
CA LEU A 114 8.95 18.32 -15.26
C LEU A 114 7.42 18.32 -15.13
N PRO A 115 6.81 19.44 -14.71
CA PRO A 115 5.34 19.50 -14.52
C PRO A 115 4.56 19.22 -15.81
N ASP A 116 5.14 19.48 -17.00
CA ASP A 116 4.51 19.21 -18.28
C ASP A 116 4.52 17.73 -18.68
N ALA A 117 5.17 16.85 -17.91
CA ALA A 117 5.27 15.42 -18.19
C ALA A 117 4.06 14.62 -17.70
N LEU A 118 2.84 15.13 -17.88
CA LEU A 118 1.57 14.54 -17.40
C LEU A 118 1.43 13.05 -17.75
N ARG A 119 1.85 12.63 -18.95
CA ARG A 119 1.77 11.22 -19.36
C ARG A 119 2.68 10.32 -18.54
N LEU A 120 3.88 10.79 -18.18
CA LEU A 120 4.82 10.04 -17.36
C LEU A 120 4.32 9.95 -15.91
N GLN A 121 3.77 11.04 -15.38
CA GLN A 121 3.14 11.08 -14.06
C GLN A 121 1.97 10.09 -13.99
N LEU A 122 1.06 10.09 -14.97
CA LEU A 122 -0.04 9.15 -15.06
C LEU A 122 0.45 7.70 -15.14
N PHE A 123 1.50 7.44 -15.91
CA PHE A 123 2.09 6.11 -16.03
C PHE A 123 2.70 5.64 -14.70
N CYS A 124 3.44 6.49 -13.99
CA CYS A 124 3.96 6.18 -12.65
C CYS A 124 2.83 5.92 -11.65
N PHE A 125 1.77 6.72 -11.71
CA PHE A 125 0.60 6.55 -10.85
C PHE A 125 -0.09 5.19 -11.09
N LEU A 126 -0.31 4.81 -12.34
CA LEU A 126 -0.91 3.52 -12.69
C LEU A 126 -0.02 2.34 -12.30
N LEU A 127 1.29 2.43 -12.52
CA LEU A 127 2.24 1.40 -12.09
C LEU A 127 2.27 1.27 -10.57
N LEU A 128 2.22 2.37 -9.84
CA LEU A 128 2.15 2.38 -8.38
C LEU A 128 0.86 1.66 -7.90
N GLY A 129 -0.28 1.99 -8.49
CA GLY A 129 -1.56 1.33 -8.22
C GLY A 129 -1.51 -0.17 -8.53
N PHE A 130 -0.86 -0.57 -9.63
CA PHE A 130 -0.69 -1.97 -10.00
C PHE A 130 0.24 -2.72 -9.04
N CYS A 131 1.37 -2.13 -8.64
CA CYS A 131 2.23 -2.69 -7.59
C CYS A 131 1.46 -2.89 -6.28
N GLY A 132 0.61 -1.93 -5.92
CA GLY A 132 -0.28 -2.05 -4.78
C GLY A 132 -1.27 -3.21 -4.88
N ALA A 133 -1.90 -3.38 -6.04
CA ALA A 133 -2.81 -4.50 -6.28
C ALA A 133 -2.09 -5.86 -6.18
N LEU A 134 -0.88 -5.97 -6.74
CA LEU A 134 -0.06 -7.18 -6.60
C LEU A 134 0.32 -7.45 -5.14
N LEU A 135 0.58 -6.41 -4.37
CA LEU A 135 0.91 -6.53 -2.95
C LEU A 135 -0.32 -7.01 -2.14
N VAL A 136 -1.54 -6.59 -2.51
CA VAL A 136 -2.80 -7.08 -1.90
C VAL A 136 -3.00 -8.57 -2.11
N LEU A 137 -2.60 -9.10 -3.26
CA LEU A 137 -2.69 -10.52 -3.59
C LEU A 137 -1.68 -11.37 -2.80
N GLN A 138 -0.66 -10.77 -2.20
CA GLN A 138 0.33 -11.49 -1.40
C GLN A 138 -0.23 -11.81 0.00
N PRO A 139 0.01 -13.01 0.54
CA PRO A 139 -0.38 -13.32 1.92
C PRO A 139 0.35 -12.40 2.90
N VAL A 140 -0.29 -12.05 4.01
CA VAL A 140 0.32 -11.20 5.07
C VAL A 140 1.56 -11.89 5.65
N PRO A 141 2.66 -11.16 5.96
CA PRO A 141 3.83 -11.72 6.64
C PRO A 141 3.44 -12.43 7.94
N ASP A 142 4.10 -13.56 8.21
CA ASP A 142 3.83 -14.38 9.40
C ASP A 142 4.64 -13.84 10.58
N PHE A 143 4.09 -12.86 11.29
CA PHE A 143 4.74 -12.18 12.42
C PHE A 143 4.92 -13.09 13.65
N ASP A 144 4.05 -14.11 13.81
CA ASP A 144 4.14 -15.08 14.91
C ASP A 144 5.36 -15.99 14.74
N ALA A 145 5.68 -16.38 13.51
CA ALA A 145 6.88 -17.19 13.23
C ALA A 145 8.19 -16.40 13.45
N ALA A 146 8.18 -15.10 13.20
CA ALA A 146 9.33 -14.23 13.46
C ALA A 146 9.60 -14.10 14.96
N ARG A 147 8.58 -13.81 15.77
CA ARG A 147 8.68 -13.73 17.24
C ARG A 147 9.12 -15.04 17.87
N ALA A 148 8.63 -16.18 17.34
CA ALA A 148 9.04 -17.49 17.85
C ALA A 148 10.52 -17.82 17.60
N ARG A 149 11.13 -17.23 16.56
CA ARG A 149 12.58 -17.35 16.29
C ARG A 149 13.39 -16.49 17.25
N GLU A 150 12.98 -15.26 17.52
CA GLU A 150 13.64 -14.36 18.46
C GLU A 150 13.63 -14.92 19.90
N ALA A 151 12.54 -15.55 20.31
CA ALA A 151 12.43 -16.16 21.63
C ALA A 151 13.30 -17.41 21.85
N ARG A 152 13.93 -17.93 20.79
CA ARG A 152 14.83 -19.11 20.86
C ARG A 152 16.32 -18.74 20.89
N HIS A 153 16.64 -17.48 20.76
CA HIS A 153 18.01 -16.93 20.88
C HIS A 153 18.16 -16.17 22.19
#